data_f0d9d5e580ef32b0aeb4819bd6c08beb
#
_entry.id   f0d9d5e580ef32b0aeb4819bd6c08beb
#
_cell.length_a   1.000
_cell.length_b   1.000
_cell.length_c   1.000
_cell.angle_alpha   90.00
_cell.angle_beta   90.00
_cell.angle_gamma   90.00
#
_symmetry.space_group_name_H-M   'P 1'
#
loop_
_entity.id
_entity.type
_entity.pdbx_description
1 polymer ?
#
loop_
_entity_poly.entity_id
_entity_poly.type
_entity_poly.pdbx_seq_one_letter_code
_entity_poly.pdbx_strand_id
1 'polypeptide(L)'
;MKKHPFHIVFFLLLTAGSTVAQVPALNSYAPAPATVYLVFDGATVEGTLWNEKGKIVAEPTGFSPATITYIHKKIAEHFILFNLNITTDPAVYEHAPIHQRTRIIITPNGNWYGPAPGVSAVGSFVWGDDTPAWVFTDPLSNNPLFIAAAATHEIGHTLGLQHQSLYDPYGIMISELSGGENNIFTNEAPLMGIPFYKQANWTNGTSSTGPRNIQSDTALIAGEPNEIGYRKKSGRVETEINLSDPGVKIETQPSGPIELNSTGDYTYRLFDISGRLLTQGNIKKGWNQIQAGSAANAVLVLQWYGETGSGSQKILR
;
A
#
# COMPACT_ATOMS: atom_id res chain seq x y z
N MET A 1 -5.94 -37.45 -72.21
CA MET A 1 -5.86 -37.48 -70.73
C MET A 1 -5.54 -36.08 -70.21
N LYS A 2 -6.51 -35.36 -69.66
CA LYS A 2 -6.27 -34.03 -69.06
C LYS A 2 -5.95 -34.18 -67.58
N LYS A 3 -4.75 -33.77 -67.15
CA LYS A 3 -4.32 -33.75 -65.75
C LYS A 3 -4.89 -32.48 -65.10
N HIS A 4 -5.72 -32.62 -64.10
CA HIS A 4 -6.15 -31.51 -63.25
C HIS A 4 -5.11 -31.26 -62.12
N PRO A 5 -4.68 -30.02 -61.85
CA PRO A 5 -3.82 -29.75 -60.73
C PRO A 5 -4.64 -29.73 -59.45
N PHE A 6 -4.19 -30.49 -58.46
CA PHE A 6 -4.77 -30.51 -57.10
C PHE A 6 -4.18 -29.33 -56.31
N HIS A 7 -4.99 -28.34 -56.00
CA HIS A 7 -4.58 -27.20 -55.16
C HIS A 7 -4.82 -27.57 -53.68
N ILE A 8 -3.72 -27.78 -52.95
CA ILE A 8 -3.76 -27.93 -51.51
C ILE A 8 -3.84 -26.51 -50.90
N VAL A 9 -5.01 -26.18 -50.34
CA VAL A 9 -5.22 -24.96 -49.56
C VAL A 9 -4.74 -25.25 -48.12
N PHE A 10 -3.62 -24.67 -47.73
CA PHE A 10 -3.12 -24.76 -46.38
C PHE A 10 -3.89 -23.75 -45.51
N PHE A 11 -4.79 -24.24 -44.67
CA PHE A 11 -5.50 -23.42 -43.69
C PHE A 11 -4.58 -23.18 -42.50
N LEU A 12 -3.99 -21.99 -42.41
CA LEU A 12 -3.20 -21.55 -41.23
C LEU A 12 -4.19 -21.22 -40.11
N LEU A 13 -4.39 -22.12 -39.15
CA LEU A 13 -5.11 -21.82 -37.90
C LEU A 13 -4.23 -20.88 -37.07
N LEU A 14 -4.53 -19.58 -37.10
CA LEU A 14 -4.04 -18.65 -36.10
C LEU A 14 -4.77 -18.96 -34.77
N THR A 15 -4.14 -19.68 -33.87
CA THR A 15 -4.54 -19.75 -32.47
C THR A 15 -4.22 -18.39 -31.83
N ALA A 16 -5.25 -17.55 -31.66
CA ALA A 16 -5.15 -16.38 -30.80
C ALA A 16 -4.95 -16.89 -29.35
N GLY A 17 -3.72 -17.08 -28.95
CA GLY A 17 -3.39 -17.31 -27.55
C GLY A 17 -3.76 -16.06 -26.77
N SER A 18 -4.73 -16.17 -25.86
CA SER A 18 -5.03 -15.13 -24.88
C SER A 18 -3.76 -14.95 -24.03
N THR A 19 -2.98 -13.92 -24.29
CA THR A 19 -1.88 -13.55 -23.41
C THR A 19 -2.50 -13.02 -22.11
N VAL A 20 -2.47 -13.81 -21.05
CA VAL A 20 -2.75 -13.31 -19.71
C VAL A 20 -1.74 -12.18 -19.47
N ALA A 21 -2.23 -10.99 -19.15
CA ALA A 21 -1.37 -9.84 -18.89
C ALA A 21 -0.45 -10.17 -17.71
N GLN A 22 0.84 -10.15 -17.93
CA GLN A 22 1.84 -10.50 -16.93
C GLN A 22 1.81 -9.48 -15.80
N VAL A 23 1.80 -9.93 -14.54
CA VAL A 23 1.95 -9.08 -13.36
C VAL A 23 3.33 -8.42 -13.41
N PRO A 24 3.43 -7.08 -13.37
CA PRO A 24 4.73 -6.41 -13.39
C PRO A 24 5.48 -6.66 -12.08
N ALA A 25 6.79 -6.91 -12.10
CA ALA A 25 7.62 -7.06 -10.91
C ALA A 25 7.94 -5.67 -10.33
N LEU A 26 7.27 -5.31 -9.24
CA LEU A 26 7.36 -4.00 -8.59
C LEU A 26 7.92 -4.15 -7.17
N ASN A 27 8.67 -3.15 -6.73
CA ASN A 27 9.19 -3.06 -5.37
C ASN A 27 9.12 -1.62 -4.89
N SER A 28 8.61 -1.39 -3.67
CA SER A 28 8.55 -0.06 -3.08
C SER A 28 9.85 0.33 -2.36
N TYR A 29 10.52 -0.65 -1.73
CA TYR A 29 11.77 -0.43 -1.00
C TYR A 29 12.57 -1.73 -0.90
N ALA A 30 13.25 -2.10 -1.97
CA ALA A 30 13.99 -3.36 -2.09
C ALA A 30 15.01 -3.66 -0.95
N PRO A 31 15.70 -2.66 -0.32
CA PRO A 31 16.60 -2.94 0.79
C PRO A 31 15.91 -3.36 2.10
N ALA A 32 14.58 -3.23 2.22
CA ALA A 32 13.88 -3.63 3.44
C ALA A 32 13.89 -5.16 3.61
N PRO A 33 14.20 -5.68 4.81
CA PRO A 33 14.14 -7.10 5.06
C PRO A 33 12.70 -7.62 5.18
N ALA A 34 11.78 -6.78 5.63
CA ALA A 34 10.37 -7.13 5.78
C ALA A 34 9.61 -6.91 4.47
N THR A 35 8.82 -7.89 4.06
CA THR A 35 8.22 -7.94 2.73
C THR A 35 6.73 -8.24 2.78
N VAL A 36 5.94 -7.46 2.05
CA VAL A 36 4.53 -7.70 1.76
C VAL A 36 4.39 -8.01 0.26
N TYR A 37 3.94 -9.19 -0.06
CA TYR A 37 3.73 -9.62 -1.43
C TYR A 37 2.27 -9.49 -1.85
N LEU A 38 2.00 -8.74 -2.90
CA LEU A 38 0.68 -8.55 -3.49
C LEU A 38 0.47 -9.56 -4.61
N VAL A 39 -0.47 -10.50 -4.43
CA VAL A 39 -0.79 -11.57 -5.38
C VAL A 39 -2.01 -11.17 -6.19
N PHE A 40 -1.88 -11.04 -7.52
CA PHE A 40 -2.96 -10.68 -8.44
C PHE A 40 -3.32 -11.78 -9.44
N ASP A 41 -2.45 -12.77 -9.58
CA ASP A 41 -2.53 -13.84 -10.58
C ASP A 41 -3.15 -15.12 -10.05
N GLY A 42 -3.80 -15.04 -8.88
CA GLY A 42 -4.44 -16.15 -8.23
C GLY A 42 -3.50 -16.96 -7.34
N ALA A 43 -4.08 -17.77 -6.47
CA ALA A 43 -3.34 -18.61 -5.53
C ALA A 43 -4.13 -19.83 -5.09
N THR A 44 -3.40 -20.87 -4.70
CA THR A 44 -3.95 -21.98 -3.92
C THR A 44 -3.45 -21.86 -2.50
N VAL A 45 -4.37 -21.92 -1.51
CA VAL A 45 -4.06 -21.82 -0.08
C VAL A 45 -4.48 -23.08 0.62
N GLU A 46 -3.53 -23.70 1.31
CA GLU A 46 -3.71 -24.92 2.10
C GLU A 46 -2.89 -24.84 3.39
N GLY A 47 -3.33 -25.51 4.44
CA GLY A 47 -2.57 -25.64 5.70
C GLY A 47 -2.52 -24.39 6.56
N THR A 48 -3.41 -23.43 6.34
CA THR A 48 -3.50 -22.18 7.09
C THR A 48 -4.77 -22.14 7.95
N LEU A 49 -4.90 -21.13 8.81
CA LEU A 49 -6.12 -20.96 9.62
C LEU A 49 -7.40 -20.82 8.78
N TRP A 50 -7.30 -20.44 7.51
CA TRP A 50 -8.46 -20.25 6.62
C TRP A 50 -9.04 -21.57 6.10
N ASN A 51 -8.33 -22.69 6.26
CA ASN A 51 -8.63 -23.96 5.61
C ASN A 51 -9.54 -24.90 6.40
N GLU A 52 -10.35 -24.41 7.35
CA GLU A 52 -11.33 -25.26 8.08
C GLU A 52 -12.25 -26.05 7.15
N LYS A 53 -12.64 -25.45 6.03
CA LYS A 53 -13.51 -26.06 5.02
C LYS A 53 -12.74 -26.67 3.84
N GLY A 54 -11.43 -26.81 3.96
CA GLY A 54 -10.56 -27.37 2.94
C GLY A 54 -9.79 -26.33 2.14
N LYS A 55 -9.24 -26.76 1.02
CA LYS A 55 -8.44 -25.95 0.11
C LYS A 55 -9.20 -24.75 -0.45
N ILE A 56 -8.55 -23.59 -0.48
CA ILE A 56 -9.08 -22.36 -1.10
C ILE A 56 -8.31 -22.11 -2.39
N VAL A 57 -9.05 -21.94 -3.49
CA VAL A 57 -8.50 -21.53 -4.79
C VAL A 57 -8.96 -20.11 -5.07
N ALA A 58 -8.03 -19.17 -5.07
CA ALA A 58 -8.25 -17.79 -5.43
C ALA A 58 -8.08 -17.59 -6.93
N GLU A 59 -9.03 -16.96 -7.56
CA GLU A 59 -8.97 -16.64 -8.99
C GLU A 59 -8.08 -15.41 -9.23
N PRO A 60 -7.43 -15.31 -10.42
CA PRO A 60 -6.69 -14.10 -10.80
C PRO A 60 -7.67 -12.93 -11.01
N THR A 61 -7.19 -11.72 -10.73
CA THR A 61 -7.99 -10.49 -10.89
C THR A 61 -8.25 -10.11 -12.35
N GLY A 62 -7.40 -10.52 -13.27
CA GLY A 62 -7.43 -10.10 -14.67
C GLY A 62 -7.08 -8.62 -14.88
N PHE A 63 -6.55 -7.93 -13.88
CA PHE A 63 -6.20 -6.51 -14.00
C PHE A 63 -5.04 -6.27 -14.97
N SER A 64 -5.09 -5.12 -15.63
CA SER A 64 -3.99 -4.67 -16.50
C SER A 64 -2.73 -4.37 -15.67
N PRO A 65 -1.52 -4.47 -16.26
CA PRO A 65 -0.29 -4.05 -15.61
C PRO A 65 -0.33 -2.61 -15.07
N ALA A 66 -1.00 -1.70 -15.76
CA ALA A 66 -1.19 -0.32 -15.32
C ALA A 66 -2.05 -0.23 -14.06
N THR A 67 -3.14 -1.00 -13.98
CA THR A 67 -4.01 -1.07 -12.79
C THR A 67 -3.25 -1.63 -11.60
N ILE A 68 -2.50 -2.72 -11.79
CA ILE A 68 -1.66 -3.33 -10.75
C ILE A 68 -0.60 -2.33 -10.24
N THR A 69 0.07 -1.64 -11.16
CA THR A 69 1.06 -0.60 -10.82
C THR A 69 0.44 0.53 -10.01
N TYR A 70 -0.77 0.96 -10.36
CA TYR A 70 -1.49 1.99 -9.62
C TYR A 70 -1.82 1.53 -8.19
N ILE A 71 -2.37 0.32 -8.02
CA ILE A 71 -2.71 -0.26 -6.72
C ILE A 71 -1.45 -0.39 -5.86
N HIS A 72 -0.39 -1.00 -6.40
CA HIS A 72 0.90 -1.13 -5.72
C HIS A 72 1.43 0.23 -5.24
N LYS A 73 1.44 1.24 -6.12
CA LYS A 73 1.89 2.59 -5.78
C LYS A 73 1.08 3.19 -4.63
N LYS A 74 -0.25 3.04 -4.65
CA LYS A 74 -1.12 3.57 -3.60
C LYS A 74 -0.89 2.91 -2.26
N ILE A 75 -0.69 1.60 -2.22
CA ILE A 75 -0.30 0.88 -1.00
C ILE A 75 1.08 1.36 -0.52
N ALA A 76 2.07 1.41 -1.41
CA ALA A 76 3.44 1.80 -1.08
C ALA A 76 3.55 3.22 -0.48
N GLU A 77 2.67 4.15 -0.92
CA GLU A 77 2.59 5.51 -0.38
C GLU A 77 2.33 5.52 1.15
N HIS A 78 1.55 4.58 1.68
CA HIS A 78 1.27 4.48 3.12
C HIS A 78 2.41 3.87 3.93
N PHE A 79 3.32 3.12 3.31
CA PHE A 79 4.42 2.46 3.99
C PHE A 79 5.79 3.13 3.80
N ILE A 80 5.84 4.32 3.21
CA ILE A 80 7.09 5.00 2.86
C ILE A 80 8.02 5.26 4.07
N LEU A 81 7.43 5.42 5.26
CA LEU A 81 8.18 5.69 6.50
C LEU A 81 8.71 4.42 7.17
N PHE A 82 8.30 3.25 6.66
CA PHE A 82 8.60 1.97 7.30
C PHE A 82 9.64 1.19 6.51
N ASN A 83 10.38 0.35 7.21
CA ASN A 83 11.35 -0.58 6.63
C ASN A 83 10.64 -1.85 6.11
N LEU A 84 9.67 -1.61 5.22
CA LEU A 84 8.80 -2.60 4.59
C LEU A 84 8.91 -2.45 3.07
N ASN A 85 9.06 -3.56 2.37
CA ASN A 85 8.98 -3.63 0.92
C ASN A 85 7.60 -4.15 0.50
N ILE A 86 6.83 -3.35 -0.20
CA ILE A 86 5.63 -3.79 -0.89
C ILE A 86 6.06 -4.27 -2.26
N THR A 87 5.81 -5.53 -2.60
CA THR A 87 6.27 -6.12 -3.85
C THR A 87 5.17 -6.89 -4.58
N THR A 88 5.29 -7.01 -5.88
CA THR A 88 4.53 -7.94 -6.72
C THR A 88 5.44 -9.03 -7.31
N ASP A 89 6.70 -9.09 -6.90
CA ASP A 89 7.67 -10.07 -7.34
C ASP A 89 7.68 -11.28 -6.38
N PRO A 90 7.23 -12.47 -6.82
CA PRO A 90 7.24 -13.66 -5.99
C PRO A 90 8.65 -14.07 -5.54
N ALA A 91 9.69 -13.81 -6.34
CA ALA A 91 11.05 -14.15 -5.97
C ALA A 91 11.54 -13.33 -4.77
N VAL A 92 11.15 -12.06 -4.66
CA VAL A 92 11.45 -11.21 -3.50
C VAL A 92 10.77 -11.75 -2.24
N TYR A 93 9.52 -12.16 -2.34
CA TYR A 93 8.79 -12.78 -1.23
C TYR A 93 9.45 -14.08 -0.77
N GLU A 94 9.79 -14.97 -1.68
CA GLU A 94 10.40 -16.27 -1.35
C GLU A 94 11.75 -16.14 -0.65
N HIS A 95 12.54 -15.11 -0.97
CA HIS A 95 13.83 -14.84 -0.35
C HIS A 95 13.74 -14.08 0.98
N ALA A 96 12.60 -13.45 1.28
CA ALA A 96 12.42 -12.73 2.54
C ALA A 96 12.34 -13.71 3.73
N PRO A 97 12.86 -13.30 4.93
CA PRO A 97 12.77 -14.13 6.13
C PRO A 97 11.33 -14.49 6.48
N ILE A 98 11.05 -15.75 6.81
CA ILE A 98 9.71 -16.29 7.01
C ILE A 98 8.91 -15.56 8.10
N HIS A 99 9.57 -15.05 9.15
CA HIS A 99 8.94 -14.26 10.23
C HIS A 99 8.94 -12.74 9.93
N GLN A 100 9.28 -12.33 8.72
CA GLN A 100 9.30 -10.93 8.28
C GLN A 100 8.64 -10.78 6.91
N ARG A 101 7.70 -11.68 6.59
CA ARG A 101 6.99 -11.60 5.31
C ARG A 101 5.52 -12.00 5.48
N THR A 102 4.68 -11.43 4.64
CA THR A 102 3.29 -11.82 4.45
C THR A 102 2.88 -11.65 3.00
N ARG A 103 1.79 -12.31 2.60
CA ARG A 103 1.19 -12.11 1.28
C ARG A 103 -0.26 -11.65 1.41
N ILE A 104 -0.65 -10.78 0.51
CA ILE A 104 -2.01 -10.30 0.36
C ILE A 104 -2.56 -10.85 -0.93
N ILE A 105 -3.52 -11.75 -0.86
CA ILE A 105 -4.16 -12.32 -2.03
C ILE A 105 -5.32 -11.42 -2.44
N ILE A 106 -5.20 -10.82 -3.62
CA ILE A 106 -6.21 -9.94 -4.20
C ILE A 106 -6.95 -10.78 -5.26
N THR A 107 -8.23 -11.03 -5.04
CA THR A 107 -9.04 -11.95 -5.86
C THR A 107 -10.46 -11.41 -6.02
N PRO A 108 -11.21 -11.78 -7.08
CA PRO A 108 -12.55 -11.26 -7.30
C PRO A 108 -13.50 -11.40 -6.11
N ASN A 109 -13.60 -12.58 -5.52
CA ASN A 109 -14.57 -12.82 -4.47
C ASN A 109 -14.01 -13.63 -3.30
N GLY A 110 -14.71 -13.52 -2.15
CA GLY A 110 -14.44 -14.25 -0.92
C GLY A 110 -15.60 -15.15 -0.51
N ASN A 111 -16.23 -15.86 -1.43
CA ASN A 111 -17.43 -16.66 -1.18
C ASN A 111 -17.26 -17.70 -0.06
N TRP A 112 -16.04 -18.18 0.17
CA TRP A 112 -15.69 -19.10 1.24
C TRP A 112 -15.72 -18.44 2.62
N TYR A 113 -15.49 -17.12 2.70
CA TYR A 113 -15.43 -16.33 3.94
C TYR A 113 -16.77 -15.65 4.24
N GLY A 114 -17.30 -14.87 3.28
CA GLY A 114 -18.53 -14.12 3.43
C GLY A 114 -18.44 -12.70 2.85
N PRO A 115 -19.47 -11.87 3.09
CA PRO A 115 -19.55 -10.52 2.51
C PRO A 115 -18.63 -9.56 3.27
N ALA A 116 -17.37 -9.44 2.82
CA ALA A 116 -16.38 -8.51 3.35
C ALA A 116 -15.54 -7.97 2.20
N PRO A 117 -14.97 -6.75 2.29
CA PRO A 117 -14.00 -6.24 1.31
C PRO A 117 -12.62 -6.86 1.46
N GLY A 118 -12.31 -7.43 2.61
CA GLY A 118 -11.07 -8.12 2.92
C GLY A 118 -11.14 -8.82 4.25
N VAL A 119 -10.10 -9.57 4.58
CA VAL A 119 -9.93 -10.22 5.89
C VAL A 119 -8.46 -10.57 6.12
N SER A 120 -8.01 -10.40 7.36
CA SER A 120 -6.69 -10.82 7.81
C SER A 120 -6.69 -11.22 9.28
N ALA A 121 -5.66 -11.98 9.67
CA ALA A 121 -5.45 -12.30 11.07
C ALA A 121 -4.53 -11.26 11.71
N VAL A 122 -4.97 -10.69 12.82
CA VAL A 122 -4.19 -9.67 13.53
C VAL A 122 -2.87 -10.25 14.03
N GLY A 123 -1.75 -9.58 13.69
CA GLY A 123 -0.41 -10.00 14.09
C GLY A 123 0.19 -11.16 13.28
N SER A 124 -0.47 -11.61 12.20
CA SER A 124 -0.01 -12.76 11.42
C SER A 124 1.30 -12.53 10.67
N PHE A 125 1.74 -11.30 10.52
CA PHE A 125 2.98 -10.96 9.81
C PHE A 125 4.21 -11.74 10.29
N VAL A 126 4.25 -12.09 11.57
CA VAL A 126 5.41 -12.72 12.21
C VAL A 126 5.18 -14.19 12.58
N TRP A 127 4.07 -14.78 12.17
CA TRP A 127 3.79 -16.18 12.54
C TRP A 127 4.76 -17.18 11.93
N GLY A 128 5.36 -16.83 10.78
CA GLY A 128 6.30 -17.72 10.11
C GLY A 128 5.63 -18.90 9.42
N ASP A 129 4.33 -18.81 9.22
CA ASP A 129 3.55 -19.70 8.36
C ASP A 129 3.12 -18.91 7.10
N ASP A 130 2.42 -19.56 6.20
CA ASP A 130 2.04 -18.96 4.92
C ASP A 130 0.59 -18.43 4.94
N THR A 131 0.06 -18.11 6.15
CA THR A 131 -1.29 -17.55 6.33
C THR A 131 -1.40 -16.19 5.64
N PRO A 132 -2.17 -16.08 4.54
CA PRO A 132 -2.30 -14.82 3.83
C PRO A 132 -3.36 -13.90 4.44
N ALA A 133 -3.28 -12.61 4.13
CA ALA A 133 -4.44 -11.73 4.15
C ALA A 133 -5.13 -11.73 2.78
N TRP A 134 -6.38 -11.27 2.75
CA TRP A 134 -7.23 -11.33 1.58
C TRP A 134 -7.87 -9.98 1.28
N VAL A 135 -8.02 -9.67 0.01
CA VAL A 135 -8.81 -8.54 -0.49
C VAL A 135 -9.71 -9.03 -1.61
N PHE A 136 -11.00 -8.72 -1.52
CA PHE A 136 -12.01 -9.15 -2.48
C PHE A 136 -12.45 -7.95 -3.32
N THR A 137 -12.24 -8.05 -4.65
CA THR A 137 -12.38 -6.87 -5.52
C THR A 137 -13.81 -6.58 -5.95
N ASP A 138 -14.69 -7.60 -5.99
CA ASP A 138 -16.10 -7.43 -6.36
C ASP A 138 -16.87 -6.55 -5.36
N PRO A 139 -16.78 -6.76 -4.03
CA PRO A 139 -17.38 -5.85 -3.05
C PRO A 139 -16.87 -4.41 -3.14
N LEU A 140 -15.66 -4.23 -3.66
CA LEU A 140 -15.02 -2.93 -3.89
C LEU A 140 -15.30 -2.36 -5.29
N SER A 141 -16.24 -2.97 -6.04
CA SER A 141 -16.62 -2.58 -7.41
C SER A 141 -15.42 -2.53 -8.38
N ASN A 142 -14.40 -3.35 -8.14
CA ASN A 142 -13.14 -3.36 -8.87
C ASN A 142 -12.46 -1.97 -8.95
N ASN A 143 -12.74 -1.07 -7.98
CA ASN A 143 -12.14 0.26 -7.91
C ASN A 143 -10.71 0.17 -7.38
N PRO A 144 -9.68 0.54 -8.18
CA PRO A 144 -8.28 0.38 -7.78
C PRO A 144 -7.90 1.16 -6.52
N LEU A 145 -8.53 2.31 -6.26
CA LEU A 145 -8.28 3.10 -5.05
C LEU A 145 -8.83 2.40 -3.81
N PHE A 146 -10.05 1.84 -3.91
CA PHE A 146 -10.67 1.11 -2.80
C PHE A 146 -9.94 -0.20 -2.52
N ILE A 147 -9.47 -0.90 -3.56
CA ILE A 147 -8.64 -2.10 -3.42
C ILE A 147 -7.33 -1.78 -2.70
N ALA A 148 -6.67 -0.69 -3.08
CA ALA A 148 -5.44 -0.25 -2.41
C ALA A 148 -5.69 0.10 -0.94
N ALA A 149 -6.78 0.80 -0.64
CA ALA A 149 -7.14 1.15 0.74
C ALA A 149 -7.46 -0.10 1.58
N ALA A 150 -8.25 -1.05 1.04
CA ALA A 150 -8.53 -2.32 1.69
C ALA A 150 -7.25 -3.14 1.92
N ALA A 151 -6.39 -3.26 0.90
CA ALA A 151 -5.12 -3.97 1.05
C ALA A 151 -4.22 -3.33 2.13
N THR A 152 -4.16 -2.00 2.19
CA THR A 152 -3.42 -1.29 3.24
C THR A 152 -4.00 -1.57 4.63
N HIS A 153 -5.33 -1.59 4.77
CA HIS A 153 -6.05 -1.95 5.99
C HIS A 153 -5.69 -3.38 6.44
N GLU A 154 -5.79 -4.36 5.53
CA GLU A 154 -5.48 -5.75 5.84
C GLU A 154 -3.99 -5.96 6.20
N ILE A 155 -3.08 -5.25 5.52
CA ILE A 155 -1.66 -5.24 5.92
C ILE A 155 -1.52 -4.70 7.35
N GLY A 156 -2.26 -3.63 7.70
CA GLY A 156 -2.28 -3.07 9.05
C GLY A 156 -2.65 -4.12 10.11
N HIS A 157 -3.67 -4.93 9.87
CA HIS A 157 -4.02 -6.04 10.75
C HIS A 157 -2.91 -7.07 10.87
N THR A 158 -2.29 -7.48 9.76
CA THR A 158 -1.16 -8.43 9.85
C THR A 158 -0.03 -7.90 10.71
N LEU A 159 0.18 -6.57 10.74
CA LEU A 159 1.18 -5.88 11.55
C LEU A 159 0.72 -5.61 13.01
N GLY A 160 -0.46 -6.10 13.41
CA GLY A 160 -0.96 -6.03 14.78
C GLY A 160 -1.97 -4.92 15.05
N LEU A 161 -2.34 -4.12 14.06
CA LEU A 161 -3.35 -3.08 14.24
C LEU A 161 -4.75 -3.67 14.41
N GLN A 162 -5.53 -3.07 15.30
CA GLN A 162 -6.96 -3.32 15.47
C GLN A 162 -7.76 -2.29 14.68
N HIS A 163 -9.07 -2.51 14.51
CA HIS A 163 -9.94 -1.45 13.98
C HIS A 163 -9.88 -0.20 14.85
N GLN A 164 -10.03 0.96 14.21
CA GLN A 164 -10.33 2.21 14.91
C GLN A 164 -11.84 2.41 14.91
N SER A 165 -12.41 2.48 16.12
CA SER A 165 -13.84 2.43 16.38
C SER A 165 -14.39 3.74 16.92
N LEU A 166 -15.68 3.93 16.77
CA LEU A 166 -16.42 5.08 17.32
C LEU A 166 -17.17 4.65 18.58
N TYR A 167 -16.99 5.42 19.66
CA TYR A 167 -17.66 5.24 20.93
C TYR A 167 -18.43 6.50 21.32
N ASP A 168 -19.50 6.31 22.07
CA ASP A 168 -20.24 7.42 22.69
C ASP A 168 -19.50 7.95 23.94
N PRO A 169 -19.95 9.07 24.56
CA PRO A 169 -19.35 9.59 25.77
C PRO A 169 -19.43 8.66 27.00
N TYR A 170 -20.25 7.64 26.95
CA TYR A 170 -20.40 6.63 28.01
C TYR A 170 -19.52 5.39 27.78
N GLY A 171 -18.81 5.33 26.66
CA GLY A 171 -17.94 4.22 26.30
C GLY A 171 -18.66 3.06 25.62
N ILE A 172 -19.85 3.28 25.08
CA ILE A 172 -20.59 2.27 24.30
C ILE A 172 -20.15 2.41 22.84
N MET A 173 -19.78 1.29 22.21
CA MET A 173 -19.39 1.25 20.81
C MET A 173 -20.58 1.60 19.91
N ILE A 174 -20.45 2.69 19.13
CA ILE A 174 -21.42 3.13 18.12
C ILE A 174 -21.15 2.41 16.80
N SER A 175 -19.87 2.31 16.43
CA SER A 175 -19.42 1.65 15.21
C SER A 175 -18.08 1.00 15.44
N GLU A 176 -17.90 -0.23 14.95
CA GLU A 176 -16.61 -0.91 14.96
C GLU A 176 -15.59 -0.22 14.05
N LEU A 177 -16.06 0.38 12.96
CA LEU A 177 -15.23 1.09 11.99
C LEU A 177 -15.57 2.58 12.02
N SER A 178 -14.63 3.42 12.43
CA SER A 178 -14.75 4.88 12.37
C SER A 178 -14.54 5.38 10.94
N GLY A 179 -15.42 6.27 10.49
CA GLY A 179 -15.28 6.98 9.21
C GLY A 179 -14.60 8.36 9.36
N GLY A 180 -13.97 8.63 10.50
CA GLY A 180 -13.37 9.93 10.80
C GLY A 180 -14.43 11.00 11.16
N GLU A 181 -15.53 10.60 11.81
CA GLU A 181 -16.64 11.46 12.21
C GLU A 181 -16.20 12.56 13.19
N ASN A 182 -15.21 12.24 14.02
CA ASN A 182 -14.67 13.19 15.00
C ASN A 182 -13.81 14.29 14.37
N ASN A 183 -13.50 14.18 13.09
CA ASN A 183 -12.73 15.17 12.36
C ASN A 183 -13.54 15.81 11.24
N ILE A 184 -14.50 16.64 11.63
CA ILE A 184 -15.38 17.37 10.70
C ILE A 184 -14.64 18.46 9.89
N PHE A 185 -13.42 18.81 10.29
CA PHE A 185 -12.60 19.83 9.63
C PHE A 185 -11.66 19.28 8.57
N THR A 186 -11.45 17.98 8.54
CA THR A 186 -10.60 17.33 7.53
C THR A 186 -11.40 16.30 6.75
N ASN A 187 -11.09 16.18 5.47
CA ASN A 187 -11.63 15.11 4.62
C ASN A 187 -10.79 13.83 4.78
N GLU A 188 -10.49 13.45 6.04
CA GLU A 188 -9.65 12.32 6.38
C GLU A 188 -10.43 11.19 7.04
N ALA A 189 -10.02 9.96 6.82
CA ALA A 189 -10.52 8.78 7.50
C ALA A 189 -9.35 7.91 7.96
N PRO A 190 -9.48 7.19 9.10
CA PRO A 190 -8.48 6.23 9.52
C PRO A 190 -8.42 5.06 8.54
N LEU A 191 -7.21 4.64 8.17
CA LEU A 191 -6.99 3.42 7.40
C LEU A 191 -7.56 2.20 8.12
N MET A 192 -7.45 2.15 9.44
CA MET A 192 -8.02 1.07 10.27
C MET A 192 -9.51 1.27 10.61
N GLY A 193 -10.19 2.19 9.91
CA GLY A 193 -11.64 2.42 9.96
C GLY A 193 -12.32 2.20 8.61
N ILE A 194 -13.05 3.21 8.10
CA ILE A 194 -13.69 3.20 6.77
C ILE A 194 -12.89 4.09 5.80
N PRO A 195 -11.92 3.55 5.05
CA PRO A 195 -10.95 4.36 4.30
C PRO A 195 -11.41 4.75 2.88
N PHE A 196 -12.66 4.48 2.48
CA PHE A 196 -13.01 4.44 1.05
C PHE A 196 -13.40 5.80 0.44
N TYR A 197 -14.04 6.69 1.19
CA TYR A 197 -14.68 7.89 0.64
C TYR A 197 -14.00 9.20 1.04
N LYS A 198 -12.92 9.11 1.80
CA LYS A 198 -12.11 10.23 2.27
C LYS A 198 -10.63 9.93 2.01
N GLN A 199 -9.77 10.90 2.30
CA GLN A 199 -8.33 10.65 2.29
C GLN A 199 -7.96 9.72 3.45
N ALA A 200 -7.60 8.48 3.15
CA ALA A 200 -7.22 7.51 4.15
C ALA A 200 -5.79 7.73 4.63
N ASN A 201 -5.59 7.71 5.96
CA ASN A 201 -4.27 7.88 6.58
C ASN A 201 -4.13 6.94 7.79
N TRP A 202 -2.87 6.67 8.18
CA TRP A 202 -2.56 6.14 9.51
C TRP A 202 -2.86 7.21 10.54
N THR A 203 -3.62 6.88 11.56
CA THR A 203 -4.08 7.85 12.56
C THR A 203 -3.86 7.35 13.98
N ASN A 204 -4.10 8.23 14.95
CA ASN A 204 -4.26 7.86 16.34
C ASN A 204 -5.76 7.89 16.63
N GLY A 205 -6.30 6.78 17.09
CA GLY A 205 -7.73 6.68 17.35
C GLY A 205 -8.06 5.61 18.37
N THR A 206 -9.32 5.60 18.79
CA THR A 206 -9.82 4.61 19.76
C THR A 206 -9.94 3.25 19.09
N SER A 207 -9.29 2.25 19.67
CA SER A 207 -9.28 0.88 19.15
C SER A 207 -10.61 0.16 19.44
N SER A 208 -10.94 -0.82 18.61
CA SER A 208 -12.07 -1.75 18.82
C SER A 208 -11.97 -2.58 20.10
N THR A 209 -10.80 -2.63 20.72
CA THR A 209 -10.57 -3.37 21.97
C THR A 209 -11.09 -2.64 23.21
N GLY A 210 -11.52 -1.39 23.09
CA GLY A 210 -12.18 -0.66 24.17
C GLY A 210 -12.07 0.86 24.08
N PRO A 211 -12.99 1.59 24.72
CA PRO A 211 -13.12 3.04 24.57
C PRO A 211 -11.96 3.86 25.15
N ARG A 212 -11.09 3.22 25.94
CA ARG A 212 -9.88 3.84 26.53
C ARG A 212 -8.59 3.40 25.87
N ASN A 213 -8.67 2.48 24.92
CA ASN A 213 -7.51 1.93 24.23
C ASN A 213 -7.21 2.77 23.01
N ILE A 214 -6.29 3.71 23.13
CA ILE A 214 -5.86 4.54 22.00
C ILE A 214 -4.75 3.81 21.25
N GLN A 215 -5.00 3.57 19.97
CA GLN A 215 -4.04 2.99 19.04
C GLN A 215 -3.35 4.11 18.26
N SER A 216 -2.03 4.10 18.25
CA SER A 216 -1.22 4.86 17.31
C SER A 216 -0.74 3.91 16.22
N ASP A 217 -1.36 3.99 15.03
CA ASP A 217 -1.06 3.07 13.92
C ASP A 217 0.43 3.10 13.57
N THR A 218 0.99 4.28 13.43
CA THR A 218 2.38 4.44 13.05
C THR A 218 3.37 3.96 14.13
N ALA A 219 3.05 4.14 15.42
CA ALA A 219 3.89 3.67 16.50
C ALA A 219 3.89 2.14 16.57
N LEU A 220 2.74 1.49 16.38
CA LEU A 220 2.62 0.03 16.33
C LEU A 220 3.41 -0.55 15.16
N ILE A 221 3.22 -0.04 13.95
CA ILE A 221 3.98 -0.49 12.76
C ILE A 221 5.48 -0.23 12.96
N ALA A 222 5.87 0.87 13.61
CA ALA A 222 7.26 1.16 13.95
C ALA A 222 7.85 0.23 15.01
N GLY A 223 7.01 -0.52 15.75
CA GLY A 223 7.41 -1.58 16.66
C GLY A 223 7.77 -1.17 18.07
N GLU A 224 7.36 -0.01 18.48
CA GLU A 224 7.63 0.46 19.83
C GLU A 224 7.07 -0.46 20.95
N PRO A 225 5.88 -1.09 20.81
CA PRO A 225 5.39 -2.03 21.82
C PRO A 225 5.76 -3.50 21.62
N ASN A 226 6.13 -3.93 20.40
CA ASN A 226 6.12 -5.35 20.01
C ASN A 226 7.48 -5.93 19.63
N GLU A 227 8.57 -5.20 19.82
CA GLU A 227 9.94 -5.60 19.42
C GLU A 227 10.14 -5.90 17.92
N ILE A 228 9.09 -5.84 17.12
CA ILE A 228 9.06 -6.16 15.69
C ILE A 228 9.04 -4.84 14.89
N GLY A 229 9.92 -3.93 15.24
CA GLY A 229 9.89 -2.61 14.65
C GLY A 229 10.31 -2.53 13.19
N TYR A 230 9.43 -1.98 12.38
CA TYR A 230 9.71 -1.66 10.98
C TYR A 230 10.03 -0.17 10.77
N ARG A 231 10.40 0.56 11.82
CA ARG A 231 10.91 1.92 11.67
C ARG A 231 12.21 1.90 10.88
N LYS A 232 12.31 2.68 9.85
CA LYS A 232 13.60 2.96 9.22
C LYS A 232 14.48 3.59 10.27
N LYS A 233 15.54 2.88 10.72
CA LYS A 233 16.49 3.41 11.72
C LYS A 233 17.02 4.75 11.20
N SER A 234 17.01 5.77 12.05
CA SER A 234 17.64 7.07 11.78
C SER A 234 19.16 6.96 11.89
N GLY A 235 19.74 6.21 10.98
CA GLY A 235 21.17 6.17 10.77
C GLY A 235 21.33 6.39 9.29
N ARG A 236 21.68 7.64 8.91
CA ARG A 236 21.95 8.00 7.53
C ARG A 236 20.99 7.27 6.58
N VAL A 237 19.87 7.89 6.26
CA VAL A 237 19.09 7.45 5.09
C VAL A 237 20.08 7.57 3.93
N GLU A 238 20.75 6.47 3.60
CA GLU A 238 21.30 6.32 2.28
C GLU A 238 20.08 6.34 1.37
N THR A 239 19.88 7.48 0.78
CA THR A 239 18.89 7.77 -0.23
C THR A 239 19.31 7.04 -1.50
N GLU A 240 19.26 5.72 -1.47
CA GLU A 240 19.20 4.93 -2.68
C GLU A 240 17.79 4.33 -2.81
N ILE A 241 16.80 5.21 -2.85
CA ILE A 241 15.69 4.96 -3.75
C ILE A 241 16.29 5.28 -5.13
N ASN A 242 16.72 4.26 -5.81
CA ASN A 242 17.14 4.35 -7.20
C ASN A 242 15.87 4.57 -8.05
N LEU A 243 15.27 5.73 -7.86
CA LEU A 243 14.27 6.28 -8.76
C LEU A 243 15.07 6.92 -9.87
N SER A 244 14.95 6.40 -11.05
CA SER A 244 15.68 6.73 -12.28
C SER A 244 15.51 8.17 -12.77
N ASP A 245 15.06 9.10 -11.92
CA ASP A 245 15.15 10.53 -12.19
C ASP A 245 15.18 11.35 -10.89
N PRO A 246 16.31 12.02 -10.58
CA PRO A 246 16.38 13.02 -9.52
C PRO A 246 15.75 14.35 -9.98
N GLY A 247 14.62 14.29 -10.68
CA GLY A 247 13.95 15.45 -11.29
C GLY A 247 13.67 16.61 -10.34
N VAL A 248 13.81 16.39 -9.03
CA VAL A 248 13.68 17.41 -7.99
C VAL A 248 14.91 17.40 -7.10
N LYS A 249 15.67 18.48 -7.08
CA LYS A 249 16.78 18.72 -6.15
C LYS A 249 16.31 19.68 -5.06
N ILE A 250 16.37 19.23 -3.81
CA ILE A 250 15.96 20.04 -2.66
C ILE A 250 17.18 20.74 -2.09
N GLU A 251 17.06 22.06 -1.91
CA GLU A 251 18.06 22.90 -1.26
C GLU A 251 17.45 23.43 0.04
N THR A 252 17.69 22.75 1.17
CA THR A 252 17.05 23.08 2.45
C THR A 252 17.82 24.10 3.25
N GLN A 253 17.08 25.08 3.81
CA GLN A 253 17.51 25.93 4.92
C GLN A 253 16.88 25.37 6.22
N PRO A 254 17.52 25.53 7.40
CA PRO A 254 16.96 25.07 8.69
C PRO A 254 15.63 25.74 9.06
N SER A 255 15.28 26.85 8.43
CA SER A 255 14.03 27.58 8.65
C SER A 255 13.61 28.28 7.35
N GLY A 256 12.30 28.52 7.19
CA GLY A 256 11.76 29.17 5.99
C GLY A 256 11.03 28.21 5.05
N PRO A 257 10.72 28.57 3.80
CA PRO A 257 10.15 27.65 2.83
C PRO A 257 11.13 26.54 2.44
N ILE A 258 10.61 25.41 1.98
CA ILE A 258 11.42 24.37 1.34
C ILE A 258 11.72 24.87 -0.07
N GLU A 259 12.99 25.10 -0.36
CA GLU A 259 13.45 25.51 -1.68
C GLU A 259 13.88 24.29 -2.48
N LEU A 260 13.45 24.20 -3.73
CA LEU A 260 13.78 23.11 -4.62
C LEU A 260 13.89 23.55 -6.06
N ASN A 261 14.71 22.84 -6.82
CA ASN A 261 14.81 23.00 -8.26
C ASN A 261 14.34 21.73 -8.96
N SER A 262 13.50 21.87 -9.97
CA SER A 262 12.88 20.76 -10.69
C SER A 262 13.23 20.76 -12.16
N THR A 263 13.49 19.56 -12.71
CA THR A 263 13.72 19.38 -14.16
C THR A 263 12.43 19.24 -14.97
N GLY A 264 11.29 19.00 -14.30
CA GLY A 264 9.98 18.79 -14.89
C GLY A 264 8.83 19.33 -14.03
N ASP A 265 7.62 19.12 -14.50
CA ASP A 265 6.39 19.43 -13.78
C ASP A 265 5.95 18.22 -12.96
N TYR A 266 5.70 18.41 -11.66
CA TYR A 266 5.28 17.35 -10.74
C TYR A 266 4.14 17.84 -9.83
N THR A 267 3.35 16.89 -9.34
CA THR A 267 2.50 17.11 -8.15
C THR A 267 3.29 16.70 -6.92
N TYR A 268 3.21 17.44 -5.84
CA TYR A 268 3.88 17.09 -4.59
C TYR A 268 2.91 16.89 -3.42
N ARG A 269 3.36 16.13 -2.42
CA ARG A 269 2.79 16.00 -1.09
C ARG A 269 3.87 16.12 -0.05
N LEU A 270 3.61 16.89 1.01
CA LEU A 270 4.51 17.06 2.14
C LEU A 270 3.88 16.48 3.40
N PHE A 271 4.58 15.60 4.07
CA PHE A 271 4.13 14.91 5.28
C PHE A 271 5.04 15.23 6.46
N ASP A 272 4.49 15.17 7.68
CA ASP A 272 5.29 15.05 8.88
C ASP A 272 5.75 13.60 9.12
N ILE A 273 6.57 13.40 10.16
CA ILE A 273 7.12 12.07 10.48
C ILE A 273 6.05 11.06 10.91
N SER A 274 4.86 11.53 11.32
CA SER A 274 3.73 10.66 11.66
C SER A 274 2.95 10.19 10.42
N GLY A 275 3.32 10.68 9.22
CA GLY A 275 2.62 10.38 7.97
C GLY A 275 1.43 11.31 7.71
N ARG A 276 1.21 12.32 8.55
CA ARG A 276 0.15 13.31 8.35
C ARG A 276 0.54 14.24 7.19
N LEU A 277 -0.37 14.40 6.23
CA LEU A 277 -0.22 15.36 5.14
C LEU A 277 -0.26 16.79 5.69
N LEU A 278 0.78 17.56 5.44
CA LEU A 278 0.89 18.97 5.82
C LEU A 278 0.42 19.90 4.70
N THR A 279 0.85 19.63 3.48
CA THR A 279 0.45 20.38 2.30
C THR A 279 0.67 19.58 1.03
N GLN A 280 -0.02 19.97 -0.04
CA GLN A 280 0.17 19.40 -1.38
C GLN A 280 -0.02 20.48 -2.44
N GLY A 281 0.52 20.26 -3.63
CA GLY A 281 0.42 21.21 -4.74
C GLY A 281 1.21 20.76 -5.95
N ASN A 282 1.58 21.72 -6.78
CA ASN A 282 2.34 21.47 -8.01
C ASN A 282 3.73 22.09 -7.91
N ILE A 283 4.72 21.35 -8.38
CA ILE A 283 6.08 21.81 -8.66
C ILE A 283 6.15 22.07 -10.16
N LYS A 284 6.66 23.22 -10.54
CA LYS A 284 6.92 23.57 -11.93
C LYS A 284 8.40 23.39 -12.26
N LYS A 285 8.71 23.15 -13.50
CA LYS A 285 10.11 23.14 -13.96
C LYS A 285 10.83 24.42 -13.55
N GLY A 286 12.01 24.28 -12.94
CA GLY A 286 12.80 25.37 -12.37
C GLY A 286 12.66 25.50 -10.86
N TRP A 287 12.90 26.71 -10.33
CA TRP A 287 12.87 27.00 -8.91
C TRP A 287 11.44 27.07 -8.34
N ASN A 288 11.23 26.43 -7.21
CA ASN A 288 9.97 26.39 -6.47
C ASN A 288 10.22 26.58 -4.97
N GLN A 289 9.19 27.07 -4.27
CA GLN A 289 9.15 27.16 -2.81
C GLN A 289 7.88 26.50 -2.29
N ILE A 290 8.03 25.61 -1.28
CA ILE A 290 6.91 24.97 -0.61
C ILE A 290 6.84 25.50 0.82
N GLN A 291 5.70 26.05 1.20
CA GLN A 291 5.45 26.49 2.57
C GLN A 291 5.13 25.27 3.45
N ALA A 292 5.97 25.01 4.43
CA ALA A 292 5.86 23.84 5.32
C ALA A 292 5.28 24.18 6.70
N GLY A 293 4.70 25.37 6.87
CA GLY A 293 4.24 25.83 8.16
C GLY A 293 5.37 26.10 9.18
N SER A 294 5.00 26.34 10.44
CA SER A 294 5.94 26.74 11.51
C SER A 294 6.63 25.56 12.23
N ALA A 295 6.76 24.41 11.60
CA ALA A 295 7.39 23.22 12.20
C ALA A 295 8.93 23.39 12.19
N ALA A 296 9.47 24.14 13.15
CA ALA A 296 10.89 24.16 13.43
C ALA A 296 11.31 22.85 14.13
N ASN A 297 12.51 22.33 13.80
CA ASN A 297 13.06 21.05 14.28
C ASN A 297 12.22 19.82 13.90
N ALA A 298 11.51 19.86 12.79
CA ALA A 298 10.69 18.76 12.32
C ALA A 298 11.39 17.93 11.23
N VAL A 299 11.10 16.65 11.23
CA VAL A 299 11.41 15.77 10.11
C VAL A 299 10.20 15.74 9.19
N LEU A 300 10.39 16.13 7.95
CA LEU A 300 9.35 16.15 6.92
C LEU A 300 9.70 15.16 5.81
N VAL A 301 8.69 14.68 5.09
CA VAL A 301 8.86 13.84 3.90
C VAL A 301 8.15 14.52 2.74
N LEU A 302 8.91 14.94 1.74
CA LEU A 302 8.39 15.45 0.49
C LEU A 302 8.32 14.31 -0.52
N GLN A 303 7.17 14.12 -1.11
CA GLN A 303 6.94 13.21 -2.25
C GLN A 303 6.58 14.04 -3.48
N TRP A 304 7.02 13.60 -4.65
CA TRP A 304 6.60 14.18 -5.93
C TRP A 304 6.35 13.09 -6.96
N TYR A 305 5.45 13.36 -7.89
CA TYR A 305 5.09 12.46 -8.98
C TYR A 305 4.61 13.24 -10.20
N GLY A 306 4.97 12.78 -11.38
CA GLY A 306 4.63 13.39 -12.68
C GLY A 306 4.82 12.39 -13.82
N GLU A 307 4.62 12.85 -15.04
CA GLU A 307 4.76 11.99 -16.24
C GLU A 307 6.19 11.49 -16.44
N THR A 308 7.19 12.26 -16.03
CA THR A 308 8.61 11.96 -16.21
C THR A 308 9.23 11.18 -15.05
N GLY A 309 8.50 10.97 -13.96
CA GLY A 309 9.02 10.21 -12.83
C GLY A 309 8.32 10.53 -11.50
N SER A 310 8.82 9.93 -10.45
CA SER A 310 8.36 10.19 -9.08
C SER A 310 9.53 10.04 -8.11
N GLY A 311 9.44 10.70 -6.96
CA GLY A 311 10.47 10.60 -5.94
C GLY A 311 9.95 10.97 -4.56
N SER A 312 10.80 10.72 -3.56
CA SER A 312 10.56 11.22 -2.22
C SER A 312 11.87 11.55 -1.54
N GLN A 313 11.86 12.57 -0.70
CA GLN A 313 13.03 12.98 0.08
C GLN A 313 12.63 13.40 1.48
N LYS A 314 13.43 12.93 2.47
CA LYS A 314 13.35 13.37 3.85
C LYS A 314 14.03 14.74 3.98
N ILE A 315 13.36 15.66 4.65
CA ILE A 315 13.83 17.02 4.91
C ILE A 315 13.96 17.19 6.43
N LEU A 316 15.13 17.60 6.89
CA LEU A 316 15.39 17.99 8.28
C LEU A 316 15.29 19.51 8.38
N ARG A 317 14.51 19.99 9.32
CA ARG A 317 14.32 21.42 9.62
C ARG A 317 14.66 21.72 11.06
#